data_3fa9bb76a2448fe0ee4b12bd1323bdf1
#
_entry.id   3fa9bb76a2448fe0ee4b12bd1323bdf1
#
_cell.length_a   1.000
_cell.length_b   1.000
_cell.length_c   1.000
_cell.angle_alpha   90.00
_cell.angle_beta   90.00
_cell.angle_gamma   90.00
#
_symmetry.space_group_name_H-M   'P 1'
#
loop_
_entity.id
_entity.type
_entity.pdbx_description
1 polymer ?
#
loop_
_entity_poly.entity_id
_entity_poly.type
_entity_poly.pdbx_seq_one_letter_code
_entity_poly.pdbx_strand_id
1 'polypeptide(L)'
;MMDTATLLSTLRERDVKLWVEADRIKCTAPAGALDAEMRAVLASRKQEILAFLQEADALKSTPSAIVPIKPGGSRPPLFIVSGYRGDVFFMLPMARQLDPEQPVLGVQPPGLDGSEPLTSVEALARFQVEQIRRYRPNGPYLIGGHCSGGTIAFEVAQQLTAAGQEVALLALIGSPFPTAFRPLSRFAAGLTSGSLAERKQKVVRRIRKLIHPEERVHRREAPPEVNFMAKIDLRLEVATLAAVRAYRPRRYLGQIDQFVSGEEWHHAHKWQDFARTVRLHRIGKLDIEEILRGPEVSVLATALQQRLDTVASQA
;
A
#
# COMPACT_ATOMS: atom_id res chain seq x y z
N MET A 1 18.67 -14.44 -5.64
CA MET A 1 19.08 -14.01 -4.28
C MET A 1 18.12 -12.92 -3.85
N MET A 2 17.44 -13.08 -2.71
CA MET A 2 16.46 -12.10 -2.21
C MET A 2 17.16 -10.76 -1.94
N ASP A 3 16.62 -9.64 -2.45
CA ASP A 3 17.20 -8.31 -2.20
C ASP A 3 16.91 -7.82 -0.78
N THR A 4 17.61 -6.75 -0.33
CA THR A 4 17.49 -6.23 1.03
C THR A 4 16.11 -5.70 1.35
N ALA A 5 15.44 -5.07 0.41
CA ALA A 5 14.10 -4.56 0.62
C ALA A 5 13.09 -5.70 0.79
N THR A 6 13.20 -6.75 -0.03
CA THR A 6 12.38 -7.97 0.10
C THR A 6 12.66 -8.70 1.40
N LEU A 7 13.93 -8.78 1.83
CA LEU A 7 14.31 -9.35 3.13
C LEU A 7 13.66 -8.57 4.28
N LEU A 8 13.73 -7.25 4.25
CA LEU A 8 13.13 -6.40 5.28
C LEU A 8 11.59 -6.49 5.30
N SER A 9 10.96 -6.61 4.13
CA SER A 9 9.52 -6.85 4.02
C SER A 9 9.13 -8.19 4.65
N THR A 10 9.85 -9.27 4.31
CA THR A 10 9.63 -10.61 4.87
C THR A 10 9.81 -10.63 6.40
N LEU A 11 10.80 -9.92 6.91
CA LEU A 11 11.02 -9.78 8.35
C LEU A 11 9.87 -9.04 9.04
N ARG A 12 9.37 -7.99 8.40
CA ARG A 12 8.22 -7.21 8.89
C ARG A 12 6.94 -8.04 8.95
N GLU A 13 6.73 -8.95 8.00
CA GLU A 13 5.59 -9.89 7.99
C GLU A 13 5.64 -10.90 9.15
N ARG A 14 6.86 -11.21 9.62
CA ARG A 14 7.10 -12.04 10.80
C ARG A 14 7.13 -11.23 12.10
N ASP A 15 6.65 -9.96 12.07
CA ASP A 15 6.74 -9.00 13.18
C ASP A 15 8.17 -8.73 13.67
N VAL A 16 9.18 -8.99 12.82
CA VAL A 16 10.57 -8.64 13.10
C VAL A 16 10.81 -7.21 12.60
N LYS A 17 11.20 -6.33 13.51
CA LYS A 17 11.53 -4.93 13.20
C LYS A 17 13.01 -4.69 13.40
N LEU A 18 13.61 -4.02 12.42
CA LEU A 18 15.00 -3.59 12.44
C LEU A 18 15.04 -2.07 12.42
N TRP A 19 15.94 -1.49 13.22
CA TRP A 19 16.26 -0.06 13.19
C TRP A 19 17.74 0.16 13.48
N VAL A 20 18.23 1.36 13.18
CA VAL A 20 19.61 1.75 13.47
C VAL A 20 19.64 2.56 14.77
N GLU A 21 20.54 2.22 15.66
CA GLU A 21 20.83 2.97 16.87
C GLU A 21 22.35 3.02 17.07
N ALA A 22 22.95 4.21 17.08
CA ALA A 22 24.38 4.41 17.21
C ALA A 22 25.20 3.50 16.28
N ASP A 23 24.89 3.52 14.97
CA ASP A 23 25.52 2.72 13.91
C ASP A 23 25.43 1.18 14.10
N ARG A 24 24.48 0.73 14.88
CA ARG A 24 24.20 -0.70 15.10
C ARG A 24 22.77 -1.03 14.72
N ILE A 25 22.61 -2.17 14.05
CA ILE A 25 21.28 -2.71 13.78
C ILE A 25 20.74 -3.27 15.11
N LYS A 26 19.63 -2.74 15.55
CA LYS A 26 18.79 -3.28 16.62
C LYS A 26 17.62 -4.03 16.02
N CYS A 27 17.15 -5.05 16.71
CA CYS A 27 15.97 -5.76 16.28
C CYS A 27 15.04 -6.07 17.45
N THR A 28 13.76 -6.09 17.14
CA THR A 28 12.71 -6.69 17.98
C THR A 28 12.05 -7.79 17.16
N ALA A 29 11.86 -8.95 17.74
CA ALA A 29 11.24 -10.11 17.11
C ALA A 29 10.42 -10.90 18.13
N PRO A 30 9.24 -11.42 17.75
CA PRO A 30 8.54 -12.42 18.55
C PRO A 30 9.39 -13.67 18.78
N ALA A 31 9.12 -14.41 19.85
CA ALA A 31 9.82 -15.65 20.11
C ALA A 31 9.65 -16.62 18.92
N GLY A 32 10.77 -17.11 18.37
CA GLY A 32 10.79 -18.02 17.23
C GLY A 32 10.68 -17.37 15.84
N ALA A 33 10.45 -16.07 15.74
CA ALA A 33 10.34 -15.39 14.43
C ALA A 33 11.67 -15.30 13.66
N LEU A 34 12.81 -15.33 14.39
CA LEU A 34 14.16 -15.40 13.85
C LEU A 34 14.73 -16.80 14.06
N ASP A 35 14.61 -17.66 13.07
CA ASP A 35 15.29 -18.95 13.05
C ASP A 35 16.81 -18.79 12.79
N ALA A 36 17.56 -19.92 12.87
CA ALA A 36 19.01 -19.90 12.69
C ALA A 36 19.42 -19.43 11.27
N GLU A 37 18.64 -19.81 10.26
CA GLU A 37 18.88 -19.42 8.86
C GLU A 37 18.69 -17.92 8.68
N MET A 38 17.60 -17.35 9.18
CA MET A 38 17.33 -15.92 9.10
C MET A 38 18.37 -15.08 9.85
N ARG A 39 18.85 -15.57 11.02
CA ARG A 39 19.95 -14.91 11.75
C ARG A 39 21.25 -14.93 10.96
N ALA A 40 21.55 -16.03 10.27
CA ALA A 40 22.74 -16.12 9.41
C ALA A 40 22.64 -15.16 8.22
N VAL A 41 21.47 -15.06 7.59
CA VAL A 41 21.23 -14.09 6.50
C VAL A 41 21.38 -12.65 7.00
N LEU A 42 20.81 -12.31 8.15
CA LEU A 42 20.97 -10.97 8.74
C LEU A 42 22.44 -10.65 9.09
N ALA A 43 23.18 -11.63 9.61
CA ALA A 43 24.59 -11.46 9.94
C ALA A 43 25.46 -11.27 8.68
N SER A 44 25.24 -12.08 7.65
CA SER A 44 26.02 -12.02 6.39
C SER A 44 25.76 -10.73 5.60
N ARG A 45 24.56 -10.12 5.73
CA ARG A 45 24.16 -8.92 5.01
C ARG A 45 24.11 -7.67 5.90
N LYS A 46 24.74 -7.73 7.07
CA LYS A 46 24.64 -6.67 8.09
C LYS A 46 24.99 -5.29 7.55
N GLN A 47 26.07 -5.16 6.78
CA GLN A 47 26.51 -3.86 6.24
C GLN A 47 25.52 -3.31 5.21
N GLU A 48 25.00 -4.17 4.34
CA GLU A 48 24.00 -3.79 3.33
C GLU A 48 22.68 -3.33 3.98
N ILE A 49 22.24 -4.08 4.99
CA ILE A 49 21.04 -3.72 5.78
C ILE A 49 21.27 -2.40 6.53
N LEU A 50 22.45 -2.22 7.14
CA LEU A 50 22.80 -1.00 7.85
C LEU A 50 22.77 0.21 6.93
N ALA A 51 23.44 0.13 5.77
CA ALA A 51 23.44 1.19 4.77
C ALA A 51 22.02 1.52 4.29
N PHE A 52 21.21 0.51 3.99
CA PHE A 52 19.82 0.70 3.59
C PHE A 52 18.97 1.39 4.67
N LEU A 53 19.11 0.97 5.93
CA LEU A 53 18.39 1.57 7.04
C LEU A 53 18.87 3.00 7.35
N GLN A 54 20.19 3.25 7.25
CA GLN A 54 20.75 4.60 7.42
C GLN A 54 20.29 5.55 6.31
N GLU A 55 20.27 5.09 5.07
CA GLU A 55 19.71 5.85 3.95
C GLU A 55 18.22 6.15 4.16
N ALA A 56 17.44 5.14 4.60
CA ALA A 56 16.05 5.33 4.95
C ALA A 56 15.85 6.30 6.14
N ASP A 57 16.74 6.28 7.14
CA ASP A 57 16.69 7.21 8.27
C ASP A 57 17.18 8.62 7.92
N ALA A 58 18.17 8.77 7.05
CA ALA A 58 18.58 10.04 6.49
C ALA A 58 17.46 10.71 5.70
N LEU A 59 16.65 9.92 4.98
CA LEU A 59 15.43 10.38 4.31
C LEU A 59 14.33 10.77 5.30
N LYS A 60 14.26 10.17 6.48
CA LYS A 60 13.33 10.55 7.56
C LYS A 60 13.73 11.83 8.30
N SER A 61 15.00 12.21 8.29
CA SER A 61 15.49 13.43 8.94
C SER A 61 15.02 14.73 8.27
N THR A 62 14.52 14.64 7.04
CA THR A 62 13.68 15.66 6.44
C THR A 62 12.21 15.26 6.71
N PRO A 63 11.39 16.08 7.37
CA PRO A 63 9.99 15.75 7.63
C PRO A 63 9.16 15.83 6.35
N SER A 64 9.47 14.95 5.41
CA SER A 64 8.78 14.82 4.13
C SER A 64 7.98 13.54 4.14
N ALA A 65 6.68 13.65 3.91
CA ALA A 65 5.84 12.48 3.66
C ALA A 65 6.15 11.81 2.30
N ILE A 66 7.02 12.43 1.50
CA ILE A 66 7.46 11.90 0.21
C ILE A 66 8.73 11.06 0.41
N VAL A 67 8.66 9.78 0.09
CA VAL A 67 9.75 8.81 0.25
C VAL A 67 10.18 8.29 -1.12
N PRO A 68 11.44 8.42 -1.51
CA PRO A 68 11.94 7.84 -2.76
C PRO A 68 11.88 6.30 -2.70
N ILE A 69 11.05 5.68 -3.56
CA ILE A 69 11.04 4.23 -3.79
C ILE A 69 12.05 3.87 -4.87
N LYS A 70 12.04 4.62 -5.96
CA LYS A 70 13.02 4.58 -7.04
C LYS A 70 13.33 6.03 -7.42
N PRO A 71 14.42 6.58 -6.89
CA PRO A 71 14.86 7.93 -7.23
C PRO A 71 15.48 7.98 -8.63
N GLY A 72 15.67 9.20 -9.13
CA GLY A 72 16.33 9.46 -10.41
C GLY A 72 15.37 9.37 -11.60
N GLY A 73 15.90 9.79 -12.78
CA GLY A 73 15.14 9.87 -14.01
C GLY A 73 14.59 11.26 -14.30
N SER A 74 14.26 11.48 -15.57
CA SER A 74 13.84 12.79 -16.10
C SER A 74 12.32 12.92 -16.27
N ARG A 75 11.58 11.80 -16.21
CA ARG A 75 10.12 11.79 -16.37
C ARG A 75 9.40 12.35 -15.15
N PRO A 76 8.15 12.83 -15.29
CA PRO A 76 7.32 13.17 -14.15
C PRO A 76 7.21 11.99 -13.17
N PRO A 77 7.39 12.20 -11.85
CA PRO A 77 7.38 11.13 -10.88
C PRO A 77 5.98 10.50 -10.73
N LEU A 78 5.95 9.18 -10.59
CA LEU A 78 4.77 8.44 -10.17
C LEU A 78 4.70 8.47 -8.64
N PHE A 79 3.67 9.12 -8.09
CA PHE A 79 3.40 9.17 -6.65
C PHE A 79 2.54 7.97 -6.25
N ILE A 80 3.05 7.12 -5.38
CA ILE A 80 2.33 5.95 -4.86
C ILE A 80 1.84 6.23 -3.45
N VAL A 81 0.53 6.30 -3.30
CA VAL A 81 -0.15 6.45 -2.02
C VAL A 81 -0.09 5.15 -1.24
N SER A 82 0.35 5.24 0.01
CA SER A 82 0.45 4.09 0.91
C SER A 82 -0.91 3.49 1.24
N GLY A 83 -0.91 2.18 1.52
CA GLY A 83 -2.07 1.49 2.11
C GLY A 83 -2.24 1.80 3.61
N TYR A 84 -3.07 1.00 4.28
CA TYR A 84 -3.49 1.21 5.67
C TYR A 84 -2.36 1.15 6.72
N ARG A 85 -1.18 0.61 6.37
CA ARG A 85 -0.01 0.55 7.26
C ARG A 85 1.01 1.67 7.02
N GLY A 86 0.78 2.54 6.04
CA GLY A 86 1.70 3.62 5.71
C GLY A 86 2.98 3.18 5.01
N ASP A 87 3.19 1.88 4.81
CA ASP A 87 4.34 1.35 4.08
C ASP A 87 4.17 1.59 2.57
N VAL A 88 5.26 1.94 1.91
CA VAL A 88 5.31 2.15 0.45
C VAL A 88 6.37 1.27 -0.22
N PHE A 89 7.29 0.69 0.57
CA PHE A 89 8.41 -0.07 0.02
C PHE A 89 8.03 -1.43 -0.58
N PHE A 90 6.86 -1.96 -0.26
CA PHE A 90 6.34 -3.16 -0.93
C PHE A 90 6.16 -2.97 -2.45
N MET A 91 6.14 -1.72 -2.94
CA MET A 91 6.10 -1.40 -4.37
C MET A 91 7.48 -1.37 -5.03
N LEU A 92 8.57 -1.51 -4.27
CA LEU A 92 9.93 -1.45 -4.80
C LEU A 92 10.24 -2.51 -5.87
N PRO A 93 9.80 -3.78 -5.74
CA PRO A 93 10.03 -4.77 -6.79
C PRO A 93 9.40 -4.38 -8.13
N MET A 94 8.21 -3.81 -8.12
CA MET A 94 7.54 -3.28 -9.31
C MET A 94 8.26 -2.02 -9.82
N ALA A 95 8.58 -1.08 -8.95
CA ALA A 95 9.22 0.17 -9.32
C ALA A 95 10.58 -0.03 -10.00
N ARG A 96 11.36 -1.03 -9.58
CA ARG A 96 12.66 -1.38 -10.18
C ARG A 96 12.56 -1.88 -11.61
N GLN A 97 11.41 -2.40 -12.02
CA GLN A 97 11.18 -2.90 -13.38
C GLN A 97 10.60 -1.86 -14.33
N LEU A 98 10.24 -0.67 -13.83
CA LEU A 98 9.87 0.45 -14.68
C LEU A 98 11.12 1.05 -15.36
N ASP A 99 10.88 1.79 -16.44
CA ASP A 99 11.89 2.53 -17.18
C ASP A 99 12.86 3.26 -16.23
N PRO A 100 14.20 3.20 -16.44
CA PRO A 100 15.17 3.91 -15.60
C PRO A 100 14.86 5.40 -15.41
N GLU A 101 14.28 6.06 -16.43
CA GLU A 101 13.91 7.45 -16.40
C GLU A 101 12.60 7.75 -15.66
N GLN A 102 11.89 6.71 -15.15
CA GLN A 102 10.64 6.88 -14.41
C GLN A 102 10.89 6.89 -12.90
N PRO A 103 10.89 8.06 -12.22
CA PRO A 103 10.94 8.12 -10.76
C PRO A 103 9.66 7.58 -10.13
N VAL A 104 9.81 6.90 -8.99
CA VAL A 104 8.67 6.44 -8.17
C VAL A 104 8.86 6.93 -6.74
N LEU A 105 7.88 7.67 -6.25
CA LEU A 105 7.88 8.29 -4.94
C LEU A 105 6.70 7.77 -4.12
N GLY A 106 6.96 7.29 -2.93
CA GLY A 106 5.93 6.91 -1.98
C GLY A 106 5.37 8.14 -1.25
N VAL A 107 4.08 8.17 -1.01
CA VAL A 107 3.43 9.20 -0.21
C VAL A 107 2.89 8.57 1.06
N GLN A 108 3.54 8.87 2.18
CA GLN A 108 3.21 8.32 3.49
C GLN A 108 2.15 9.18 4.20
N PRO A 109 1.30 8.58 5.06
CA PRO A 109 0.36 9.33 5.87
C PRO A 109 1.06 9.93 7.09
N PRO A 110 0.47 10.93 7.75
CA PRO A 110 0.90 11.35 9.09
C PRO A 110 0.58 10.26 10.12
N GLY A 111 1.23 10.30 11.26
CA GLY A 111 1.03 9.32 12.34
C GLY A 111 2.08 8.22 12.42
N LEU A 112 2.98 8.11 11.42
CA LEU A 112 4.11 7.17 11.47
C LEU A 112 5.16 7.54 12.52
N ASP A 113 5.19 8.79 12.93
CA ASP A 113 6.03 9.34 14.00
C ASP A 113 5.38 9.20 15.40
N GLY A 114 4.20 8.61 15.49
CA GLY A 114 3.42 8.48 16.73
C GLY A 114 2.42 9.61 16.97
N SER A 115 2.35 10.60 16.09
CA SER A 115 1.28 11.61 16.12
C SER A 115 -0.10 10.97 15.84
N GLU A 116 -1.18 11.72 16.11
CA GLU A 116 -2.54 11.20 15.89
C GLU A 116 -2.81 10.98 14.41
N PRO A 117 -3.25 9.76 14.00
CA PRO A 117 -3.63 9.48 12.63
C PRO A 117 -4.86 10.29 12.19
N LEU A 118 -4.88 10.68 10.93
CA LEU A 118 -6.07 11.27 10.33
C LEU A 118 -7.16 10.20 10.16
N THR A 119 -8.41 10.57 10.41
CA THR A 119 -9.55 9.65 10.51
C THR A 119 -10.54 9.72 9.35
N SER A 120 -10.25 10.53 8.31
CA SER A 120 -11.05 10.57 7.09
C SER A 120 -10.18 10.51 5.84
N VAL A 121 -10.70 9.92 4.77
CA VAL A 121 -10.00 9.82 3.48
C VAL A 121 -9.75 11.21 2.91
N GLU A 122 -10.70 12.12 3.09
CA GLU A 122 -10.60 13.50 2.62
C GLU A 122 -9.46 14.27 3.31
N ALA A 123 -9.27 14.06 4.61
CA ALA A 123 -8.18 14.69 5.36
C ALA A 123 -6.83 14.06 5.01
N LEU A 124 -6.76 12.73 4.87
CA LEU A 124 -5.56 12.02 4.39
C LEU A 124 -5.15 12.52 3.00
N ALA A 125 -6.11 12.60 2.08
CA ALA A 125 -5.86 13.09 0.72
C ALA A 125 -5.39 14.55 0.72
N ARG A 126 -6.01 15.42 1.51
CA ARG A 126 -5.60 16.84 1.63
C ARG A 126 -4.16 16.95 2.08
N PHE A 127 -3.79 16.23 3.12
CA PHE A 127 -2.40 16.20 3.58
C PHE A 127 -1.46 15.74 2.47
N GLN A 128 -1.80 14.66 1.76
CA GLN A 128 -0.96 14.12 0.69
C GLN A 128 -0.87 15.07 -0.51
N VAL A 129 -1.95 15.72 -0.90
CA VAL A 129 -1.95 16.76 -1.94
C VAL A 129 -0.99 17.90 -1.58
N GLU A 130 -1.00 18.33 -0.33
CA GLU A 130 -0.05 19.36 0.14
C GLU A 130 1.40 18.89 0.02
N GLN A 131 1.71 17.65 0.40
CA GLN A 131 3.06 17.11 0.29
C GLN A 131 3.50 16.94 -1.17
N ILE A 132 2.62 16.39 -2.02
CA ILE A 132 2.86 16.23 -3.46
C ILE A 132 3.12 17.59 -4.09
N ARG A 133 2.31 18.60 -3.80
CA ARG A 133 2.46 19.94 -4.37
C ARG A 133 3.66 20.71 -3.82
N ARG A 134 4.11 20.45 -2.59
CA ARG A 134 5.39 20.97 -2.09
C ARG A 134 6.58 20.39 -2.87
N TYR A 135 6.51 19.11 -3.21
CA TYR A 135 7.55 18.46 -4.01
C TYR A 135 7.49 18.88 -5.48
N ARG A 136 6.30 18.88 -6.08
CA ARG A 136 6.03 19.28 -7.46
C ARG A 136 4.82 20.22 -7.50
N PRO A 137 5.02 21.54 -7.61
CA PRO A 137 3.93 22.53 -7.50
C PRO A 137 2.84 22.40 -8.56
N ASN A 138 3.21 21.98 -9.78
CA ASN A 138 2.31 21.88 -10.93
C ASN A 138 2.34 20.48 -11.55
N GLY A 139 1.18 20.06 -12.07
CA GLY A 139 1.07 18.82 -12.86
C GLY A 139 1.80 18.87 -14.21
N PRO A 140 1.56 17.89 -15.06
CA PRO A 140 0.64 16.78 -14.86
C PRO A 140 1.11 15.83 -13.75
N TYR A 141 0.16 15.31 -12.97
CA TYR A 141 0.44 14.37 -11.89
C TYR A 141 0.15 12.94 -12.30
N LEU A 142 1.04 12.02 -11.89
CA LEU A 142 0.88 10.58 -12.02
C LEU A 142 0.66 10.04 -10.60
N ILE A 143 -0.54 9.56 -10.31
CA ILE A 143 -0.96 9.12 -8.98
C ILE A 143 -1.29 7.64 -9.02
N GLY A 144 -0.75 6.87 -8.08
CA GLY A 144 -1.08 5.46 -7.91
C GLY A 144 -1.41 5.13 -6.47
N GLY A 145 -2.15 4.04 -6.25
CA GLY A 145 -2.42 3.53 -4.92
C GLY A 145 -2.77 2.05 -4.94
N HIS A 146 -2.33 1.33 -3.90
CA HIS A 146 -2.58 -0.10 -3.75
C HIS A 146 -3.59 -0.36 -2.63
N CYS A 147 -4.49 -1.31 -2.84
CA CYS A 147 -5.49 -1.75 -1.86
C CYS A 147 -6.28 -0.54 -1.30
N SER A 148 -6.25 -0.29 0.01
CA SER A 148 -6.88 0.88 0.64
C SER A 148 -6.25 2.21 0.19
N GLY A 149 -4.97 2.21 -0.16
CA GLY A 149 -4.28 3.36 -0.72
C GLY A 149 -4.87 3.83 -2.06
N GLY A 150 -5.47 2.92 -2.83
CA GLY A 150 -6.19 3.31 -4.05
C GLY A 150 -7.42 4.17 -3.78
N THR A 151 -8.13 3.93 -2.67
CA THR A 151 -9.24 4.80 -2.26
C THR A 151 -8.75 6.21 -1.91
N ILE A 152 -7.60 6.31 -1.23
CA ILE A 152 -7.01 7.59 -0.88
C ILE A 152 -6.46 8.29 -2.13
N ALA A 153 -5.79 7.54 -3.03
CA ALA A 153 -5.28 8.05 -4.31
C ALA A 153 -6.42 8.61 -5.19
N PHE A 154 -7.58 7.96 -5.17
CA PHE A 154 -8.76 8.45 -5.88
C PHE A 154 -9.22 9.81 -5.34
N GLU A 155 -9.25 10.00 -4.02
CA GLU A 155 -9.59 11.29 -3.42
C GLU A 155 -8.49 12.34 -3.65
N VAL A 156 -7.20 11.95 -3.64
CA VAL A 156 -6.07 12.82 -4.02
C VAL A 156 -6.27 13.35 -5.43
N ALA A 157 -6.61 12.48 -6.39
CA ALA A 157 -6.87 12.87 -7.77
C ALA A 157 -8.07 13.83 -7.88
N GLN A 158 -9.13 13.61 -7.11
CA GLN A 158 -10.28 14.52 -7.07
C GLN A 158 -9.89 15.90 -6.55
N GLN A 159 -9.12 15.98 -5.46
CA GLN A 159 -8.71 17.24 -4.87
C GLN A 159 -7.73 18.00 -5.77
N LEU A 160 -6.78 17.30 -6.41
CA LEU A 160 -5.89 17.91 -7.42
C LEU A 160 -6.69 18.49 -8.58
N THR A 161 -7.64 17.72 -9.14
CA THR A 161 -8.50 18.18 -10.24
C THR A 161 -9.38 19.36 -9.82
N ALA A 162 -9.95 19.33 -8.61
CA ALA A 162 -10.72 20.44 -8.07
C ALA A 162 -9.89 21.71 -7.85
N ALA A 163 -8.58 21.56 -7.63
CA ALA A 163 -7.62 22.67 -7.56
C ALA A 163 -7.09 23.11 -8.96
N GLY A 164 -7.73 22.68 -10.04
CA GLY A 164 -7.35 23.04 -11.42
C GLY A 164 -6.07 22.35 -11.91
N GLN A 165 -5.63 21.27 -11.24
CA GLN A 165 -4.42 20.56 -11.61
C GLN A 165 -4.78 19.35 -12.51
N GLU A 166 -3.92 19.09 -13.48
CA GLU A 166 -4.05 17.92 -14.35
C GLU A 166 -3.55 16.66 -13.63
N VAL A 167 -4.40 15.62 -13.62
CA VAL A 167 -4.01 14.26 -13.24
C VAL A 167 -3.99 13.41 -14.50
N ALA A 168 -2.81 13.21 -15.05
CA ALA A 168 -2.62 12.49 -16.32
C ALA A 168 -2.74 10.97 -16.15
N LEU A 169 -2.45 10.44 -14.93
CA LEU A 169 -2.64 9.03 -14.59
C LEU A 169 -3.20 8.89 -13.18
N LEU A 170 -4.28 8.11 -13.04
CA LEU A 170 -4.75 7.56 -11.77
C LEU A 170 -4.74 6.04 -11.86
N ALA A 171 -3.72 5.40 -11.26
CA ALA A 171 -3.52 3.95 -11.26
C ALA A 171 -4.01 3.32 -9.95
N LEU A 172 -5.08 2.53 -10.01
CA LEU A 172 -5.61 1.77 -8.89
C LEU A 172 -5.14 0.31 -8.99
N ILE A 173 -4.21 -0.10 -8.11
CA ILE A 173 -3.55 -1.40 -8.16
C ILE A 173 -4.17 -2.30 -7.09
N GLY A 174 -4.88 -3.37 -7.49
CA GLY A 174 -5.56 -4.25 -6.54
C GLY A 174 -6.44 -3.49 -5.54
N SER A 175 -7.10 -2.44 -6.00
CA SER A 175 -7.85 -1.51 -5.13
C SER A 175 -9.34 -1.78 -5.23
N PRO A 176 -9.92 -2.52 -4.29
CA PRO A 176 -11.35 -2.76 -4.27
C PRO A 176 -12.10 -1.47 -3.97
N PHE A 177 -13.35 -1.40 -4.42
CA PHE A 177 -14.20 -0.27 -4.08
C PHE A 177 -14.41 -0.16 -2.56
N PRO A 178 -14.49 1.04 -1.95
CA PRO A 178 -14.52 1.24 -0.49
C PRO A 178 -15.56 0.40 0.26
N THR A 179 -16.70 0.08 -0.37
CA THR A 179 -17.71 -0.80 0.24
C THR A 179 -17.21 -2.21 0.54
N ALA A 180 -16.18 -2.69 -0.17
CA ALA A 180 -15.59 -4.01 0.08
C ALA A 180 -14.93 -4.11 1.47
N PHE A 181 -14.53 -2.98 2.05
CA PHE A 181 -13.96 -2.92 3.41
C PHE A 181 -15.04 -2.96 4.51
N ARG A 182 -16.34 -2.86 4.17
CA ARG A 182 -17.41 -2.90 5.15
C ARG A 182 -17.69 -4.33 5.62
N PRO A 183 -17.97 -4.55 6.91
CA PRO A 183 -18.16 -5.90 7.45
C PRO A 183 -19.24 -6.72 6.72
N LEU A 184 -20.38 -6.10 6.38
CA LEU A 184 -21.50 -6.77 5.72
C LEU A 184 -21.23 -7.19 4.28
N SER A 185 -20.44 -6.45 3.52
CA SER A 185 -20.06 -6.82 2.15
C SER A 185 -19.12 -8.04 2.12
N ARG A 186 -18.21 -8.13 3.09
CA ARG A 186 -17.35 -9.31 3.28
C ARG A 186 -18.16 -10.55 3.71
N PHE A 187 -19.25 -10.35 4.43
CA PHE A 187 -20.16 -11.43 4.79
C PHE A 187 -20.90 -11.97 3.55
N ALA A 188 -21.44 -11.10 2.74
CA ALA A 188 -22.17 -11.46 1.51
C ALA A 188 -21.27 -12.15 0.46
N ALA A 189 -20.08 -11.61 0.19
CA ALA A 189 -19.14 -12.21 -0.76
C ALA A 189 -18.69 -13.62 -0.38
N GLY A 190 -18.62 -13.93 0.92
CA GLY A 190 -18.26 -15.26 1.40
C GLY A 190 -19.38 -16.31 1.30
N LEU A 191 -20.64 -15.87 1.07
CA LEU A 191 -21.79 -16.76 0.89
C LEU A 191 -21.94 -17.23 -0.57
N THR A 192 -21.35 -16.52 -1.51
CA THR A 192 -21.53 -16.79 -2.95
C THR A 192 -20.41 -17.61 -3.58
N SER A 193 -19.24 -17.76 -2.92
CA SER A 193 -18.08 -18.46 -3.46
C SER A 193 -17.83 -19.84 -2.79
N GLY A 194 -17.67 -20.88 -3.60
CA GLY A 194 -17.33 -22.24 -3.16
C GLY A 194 -18.49 -23.24 -3.07
N SER A 195 -18.18 -24.51 -2.80
CA SER A 195 -19.14 -25.58 -2.62
C SER A 195 -20.02 -25.36 -1.38
N LEU A 196 -21.19 -26.00 -1.31
CA LEU A 196 -22.10 -25.89 -0.15
C LEU A 196 -21.43 -26.26 1.18
N ALA A 197 -20.51 -27.22 1.18
CA ALA A 197 -19.76 -27.62 2.37
C ALA A 197 -18.76 -26.55 2.80
N GLU A 198 -18.02 -25.94 1.86
CA GLU A 198 -17.08 -24.83 2.11
C GLU A 198 -17.82 -23.57 2.57
N ARG A 199 -19.01 -23.31 1.99
CA ARG A 199 -19.87 -22.20 2.43
C ARG A 199 -20.32 -22.37 3.88
N LYS A 200 -20.78 -23.56 4.27
CA LYS A 200 -21.12 -23.89 5.66
C LYS A 200 -19.93 -23.67 6.60
N GLN A 201 -18.78 -24.18 6.22
CA GLN A 201 -17.56 -24.08 7.04
C GLN A 201 -17.06 -22.61 7.15
N LYS A 202 -17.13 -21.85 6.07
CA LYS A 202 -16.83 -20.41 6.05
C LYS A 202 -17.81 -19.62 6.93
N VAL A 203 -19.11 -19.94 6.89
CA VAL A 203 -20.14 -19.28 7.72
C VAL A 203 -19.91 -19.60 9.20
N VAL A 204 -19.73 -20.87 9.58
CA VAL A 204 -19.46 -21.28 10.96
C VAL A 204 -18.19 -20.61 11.51
N ARG A 205 -17.10 -20.61 10.74
CA ARG A 205 -15.85 -19.94 11.12
C ARG A 205 -16.01 -18.43 11.28
N ARG A 206 -16.89 -17.78 10.47
CA ARG A 206 -17.17 -16.35 10.57
C ARG A 206 -18.08 -16.01 11.74
N ILE A 207 -19.11 -16.82 11.99
CA ILE A 207 -20.01 -16.68 13.15
C ILE A 207 -19.21 -16.86 14.44
N ARG A 208 -18.33 -17.88 14.52
CA ARG A 208 -17.44 -18.06 15.66
C ARG A 208 -16.54 -16.86 15.90
N LYS A 209 -16.02 -16.23 14.84
CA LYS A 209 -15.23 -14.98 14.92
C LYS A 209 -16.03 -13.75 15.32
N LEU A 210 -17.37 -13.75 15.15
CA LEU A 210 -18.27 -12.67 15.59
C LEU A 210 -18.67 -12.85 17.05
N ILE A 211 -18.88 -14.11 17.49
CA ILE A 211 -19.32 -14.46 18.85
C ILE A 211 -18.15 -14.43 19.83
N HIS A 212 -16.91 -14.70 19.34
CA HIS A 212 -15.68 -14.68 20.14
C HIS A 212 -14.71 -13.61 19.63
N PRO A 213 -15.02 -12.33 19.83
CA PRO A 213 -14.10 -11.23 19.45
C PRO A 213 -12.77 -11.31 20.23
N GLU A 214 -12.76 -11.90 21.41
CA GLU A 214 -11.60 -12.17 22.24
C GLU A 214 -10.58 -13.10 21.54
N GLU A 215 -11.00 -14.05 20.70
CA GLU A 215 -10.05 -14.86 19.91
C GLU A 215 -9.28 -14.02 18.85
N ARG A 216 -9.78 -12.83 18.51
CA ARG A 216 -9.06 -11.87 17.66
C ARG A 216 -8.02 -11.10 18.44
N VAL A 217 -8.34 -10.79 19.71
CA VAL A 217 -7.46 -10.04 20.60
C VAL A 217 -6.28 -10.94 21.00
N HIS A 218 -6.51 -12.20 21.37
CA HIS A 218 -5.43 -13.11 21.77
C HIS A 218 -4.41 -13.47 20.68
N ARG A 219 -4.76 -13.32 19.38
CA ARG A 219 -3.77 -13.42 18.30
C ARG A 219 -3.05 -12.10 17.98
N ARG A 220 -3.52 -10.99 18.57
CA ARG A 220 -2.98 -9.64 18.37
C ARG A 220 -2.67 -8.91 19.68
N GLU A 221 -2.92 -9.53 20.81
CA GLU A 221 -2.27 -9.08 22.06
C GLU A 221 -0.80 -9.40 21.91
N ALA A 222 -0.12 -8.39 21.47
CA ALA A 222 1.31 -8.37 21.57
C ALA A 222 1.67 -8.50 23.06
N PRO A 223 2.77 -9.23 23.42
CA PRO A 223 3.20 -9.33 24.80
C PRO A 223 3.33 -7.95 25.45
N PRO A 224 3.21 -7.82 26.78
CA PRO A 224 3.12 -6.54 27.49
C PRO A 224 4.31 -5.57 27.26
N GLU A 225 5.38 -6.03 26.64
CA GLU A 225 6.50 -5.22 26.13
C GLU A 225 6.31 -4.84 24.65
N VAL A 226 5.08 -4.62 24.20
CA VAL A 226 4.84 -4.21 22.82
C VAL A 226 5.47 -2.89 22.55
N ASN A 227 6.47 -3.00 21.73
CA ASN A 227 7.22 -1.99 21.06
C ASN A 227 6.29 -0.83 20.62
N PHE A 228 6.69 0.39 20.99
CA PHE A 228 6.04 1.65 20.63
C PHE A 228 5.62 1.69 19.14
N MET A 229 6.48 1.21 18.22
CA MET A 229 6.19 1.16 16.78
C MET A 229 5.04 0.23 16.41
N ALA A 230 4.87 -0.91 17.10
CA ALA A 230 3.72 -1.80 16.82
C ALA A 230 2.38 -1.16 17.22
N LYS A 231 2.38 -0.34 18.27
CA LYS A 231 1.19 0.45 18.65
C LYS A 231 0.87 1.52 17.63
N ILE A 232 1.90 2.20 17.10
CA ILE A 232 1.72 3.19 16.01
C ILE A 232 1.15 2.52 14.77
N ASP A 233 1.74 1.42 14.30
CA ASP A 233 1.28 0.68 13.13
C ASP A 233 -0.18 0.24 13.29
N LEU A 234 -0.56 -0.27 14.46
CA LEU A 234 -1.94 -0.69 14.73
C LEU A 234 -2.92 0.48 14.76
N ARG A 235 -2.54 1.61 15.39
CA ARG A 235 -3.37 2.82 15.42
C ARG A 235 -3.61 3.35 14.01
N LEU A 236 -2.56 3.43 13.19
CA LEU A 236 -2.65 3.88 11.81
C LEU A 236 -3.52 2.93 10.97
N GLU A 237 -3.33 1.60 11.10
CA GLU A 237 -4.14 0.60 10.43
C GLU A 237 -5.63 0.76 10.77
N VAL A 238 -5.96 0.85 12.05
CA VAL A 238 -7.34 0.98 12.53
C VAL A 238 -7.98 2.27 12.02
N ALA A 239 -7.28 3.40 12.14
CA ALA A 239 -7.77 4.70 11.71
C ALA A 239 -7.99 4.75 10.19
N THR A 240 -7.01 4.30 9.40
CA THR A 240 -7.11 4.30 7.94
C THR A 240 -8.21 3.39 7.43
N LEU A 241 -8.33 2.16 7.97
CA LEU A 241 -9.40 1.25 7.58
C LEU A 241 -10.79 1.78 7.98
N ALA A 242 -10.91 2.46 9.12
CA ALA A 242 -12.16 3.11 9.52
C ALA A 242 -12.52 4.25 8.56
N ALA A 243 -11.55 5.10 8.21
CA ALA A 243 -11.71 6.18 7.25
C ALA A 243 -12.19 5.65 5.88
N VAL A 244 -11.52 4.63 5.33
CA VAL A 244 -11.88 4.02 4.03
C VAL A 244 -13.28 3.40 4.07
N ARG A 245 -13.66 2.74 5.17
CA ARG A 245 -15.03 2.19 5.33
C ARG A 245 -16.11 3.26 5.36
N ALA A 246 -15.81 4.40 5.95
CA ALA A 246 -16.74 5.52 6.05
C ALA A 246 -16.82 6.33 4.76
N TYR A 247 -15.79 6.30 3.95
CA TYR A 247 -15.67 7.12 2.74
C TYR A 247 -16.82 6.91 1.76
N ARG A 248 -17.24 8.02 1.13
CA ARG A 248 -18.29 8.07 0.10
C ARG A 248 -17.70 8.77 -1.13
N PRO A 249 -17.21 7.99 -2.13
CA PRO A 249 -16.64 8.56 -3.33
C PRO A 249 -17.64 9.51 -4.03
N ARG A 250 -17.15 10.64 -4.50
CA ARG A 250 -17.87 11.50 -5.44
C ARG A 250 -17.47 11.13 -6.86
N ARG A 251 -18.22 11.59 -7.84
CA ARG A 251 -17.90 11.34 -9.23
C ARG A 251 -16.60 12.06 -9.63
N TYR A 252 -15.67 11.31 -10.17
CA TYR A 252 -14.40 11.80 -10.71
C TYR A 252 -14.54 12.05 -12.21
N LEU A 253 -14.16 13.23 -12.69
CA LEU A 253 -14.29 13.60 -14.10
C LEU A 253 -13.13 13.09 -14.96
N GLY A 254 -12.12 12.50 -14.36
CA GLY A 254 -10.97 11.92 -15.04
C GLY A 254 -11.11 10.44 -15.36
N GLN A 255 -10.01 9.86 -15.79
CA GLN A 255 -9.87 8.43 -16.12
C GLN A 255 -9.20 7.69 -14.97
N ILE A 256 -9.65 6.45 -14.72
CA ILE A 256 -8.99 5.48 -13.84
C ILE A 256 -8.37 4.38 -14.71
N ASP A 257 -7.10 4.07 -14.45
CA ASP A 257 -6.44 2.86 -14.93
C ASP A 257 -6.41 1.86 -13.77
N GLN A 258 -7.19 0.79 -13.87
CA GLN A 258 -7.38 -0.17 -12.80
C GLN A 258 -6.65 -1.47 -13.11
N PHE A 259 -5.68 -1.82 -12.26
CA PHE A 259 -4.88 -3.03 -12.37
C PHE A 259 -5.45 -4.08 -11.42
N VAL A 260 -5.98 -5.17 -11.96
CA VAL A 260 -6.69 -6.20 -11.21
C VAL A 260 -6.15 -7.58 -11.51
N SER A 261 -6.22 -8.48 -10.54
CA SER A 261 -5.82 -9.86 -10.64
C SER A 261 -6.83 -10.80 -9.98
N GLY A 262 -6.80 -12.08 -10.33
CA GLY A 262 -7.61 -13.12 -9.71
C GLY A 262 -9.12 -12.80 -9.68
N GLU A 263 -9.73 -13.06 -8.52
CA GLU A 263 -11.16 -12.82 -8.27
C GLU A 263 -11.48 -11.38 -7.81
N GLU A 264 -10.47 -10.53 -7.62
CA GLU A 264 -10.64 -9.18 -7.07
C GLU A 264 -11.45 -8.26 -7.99
N TRP A 265 -11.49 -8.56 -9.26
CA TRP A 265 -12.19 -7.75 -10.26
C TRP A 265 -13.70 -7.59 -9.96
N HIS A 266 -14.31 -8.51 -9.20
CA HIS A 266 -15.73 -8.43 -8.82
C HIS A 266 -16.10 -7.17 -8.03
N HIS A 267 -15.15 -6.59 -7.32
CA HIS A 267 -15.36 -5.32 -6.60
C HIS A 267 -14.87 -4.10 -7.39
N ALA A 268 -14.08 -4.34 -8.42
CA ALA A 268 -13.46 -3.33 -9.24
C ALA A 268 -14.48 -2.62 -10.16
N HIS A 269 -15.50 -3.33 -10.63
CA HIS A 269 -16.51 -2.78 -11.56
C HIS A 269 -17.26 -1.56 -10.99
N LYS A 270 -17.38 -1.45 -9.66
CA LYS A 270 -18.07 -0.32 -9.02
C LYS A 270 -17.39 1.03 -9.24
N TRP A 271 -16.11 1.05 -9.58
CA TRP A 271 -15.42 2.28 -9.92
C TRP A 271 -15.94 2.90 -11.22
N GLN A 272 -16.57 2.10 -12.10
CA GLN A 272 -17.16 2.58 -13.36
C GLN A 272 -18.28 3.59 -13.12
N ASP A 273 -19.00 3.48 -12.00
CA ASP A 273 -20.07 4.41 -11.64
C ASP A 273 -19.54 5.76 -11.13
N PHE A 274 -18.26 5.81 -10.79
CA PHE A 274 -17.63 6.96 -10.11
C PHE A 274 -16.53 7.65 -10.93
N ALA A 275 -16.24 7.19 -12.14
CA ALA A 275 -15.27 7.85 -13.01
C ALA A 275 -15.86 8.10 -14.39
N ARG A 276 -15.28 9.05 -15.13
CA ARG A 276 -15.66 9.30 -16.54
C ARG A 276 -15.34 8.07 -17.39
N THR A 277 -14.18 7.46 -17.16
CA THR A 277 -13.71 6.27 -17.87
C THR A 277 -12.90 5.40 -16.91
N VAL A 278 -13.12 4.10 -16.95
CA VAL A 278 -12.27 3.12 -16.27
C VAL A 278 -11.67 2.19 -17.30
N ARG A 279 -10.34 2.18 -17.39
CA ARG A 279 -9.59 1.23 -18.20
C ARG A 279 -9.12 0.10 -17.31
N LEU A 280 -9.51 -1.12 -17.65
CA LEU A 280 -9.20 -2.31 -16.87
C LEU A 280 -7.98 -3.03 -17.45
N HIS A 281 -6.98 -3.25 -16.61
CA HIS A 281 -5.77 -4.02 -16.90
C HIS A 281 -5.78 -5.31 -16.07
N ARG A 282 -5.91 -6.46 -16.76
CA ARG A 282 -5.87 -7.77 -16.10
C ARG A 282 -4.44 -8.25 -16.02
N ILE A 283 -3.91 -8.40 -14.78
CA ILE A 283 -2.49 -8.68 -14.54
C ILE A 283 -2.21 -10.18 -14.42
N GLY A 284 -3.19 -11.00 -14.06
CA GLY A 284 -3.01 -12.43 -13.92
C GLY A 284 -4.11 -13.07 -13.07
N LYS A 285 -3.82 -14.27 -12.58
CA LYS A 285 -4.77 -15.06 -11.76
C LYS A 285 -4.43 -15.06 -10.27
N LEU A 286 -3.18 -14.76 -9.91
CA LEU A 286 -2.73 -14.68 -8.52
C LEU A 286 -3.29 -13.44 -7.85
N ASP A 287 -3.33 -13.46 -6.52
CA ASP A 287 -3.61 -12.26 -5.73
C ASP A 287 -2.56 -11.18 -6.02
N ILE A 288 -2.97 -9.91 -6.02
CA ILE A 288 -2.05 -8.81 -6.33
C ILE A 288 -0.89 -8.71 -5.34
N GLU A 289 -1.10 -9.10 -4.08
CA GLU A 289 -0.03 -9.15 -3.08
C GLU A 289 0.98 -10.24 -3.40
N GLU A 290 0.54 -11.38 -3.93
CA GLU A 290 1.43 -12.45 -4.41
C GLU A 290 2.19 -12.01 -5.66
N ILE A 291 1.51 -11.30 -6.58
CA ILE A 291 2.15 -10.72 -7.77
C ILE A 291 3.26 -9.74 -7.39
N LEU A 292 3.01 -8.85 -6.43
CA LEU A 292 4.00 -7.85 -6.00
C LEU A 292 5.25 -8.47 -5.34
N ARG A 293 5.13 -9.69 -4.81
CA ARG A 293 6.23 -10.44 -4.17
C ARG A 293 6.86 -11.48 -5.06
N GLY A 294 6.16 -11.91 -6.10
CA GLY A 294 6.55 -13.00 -6.98
C GLY A 294 7.23 -12.55 -8.27
N PRO A 295 7.62 -13.51 -9.10
CA PRO A 295 8.21 -13.24 -10.40
C PRO A 295 7.22 -12.55 -11.36
N GLU A 296 5.92 -12.69 -11.13
CA GLU A 296 4.86 -12.10 -11.94
C GLU A 296 4.75 -10.58 -11.79
N VAL A 297 5.51 -9.98 -10.88
CA VAL A 297 5.60 -8.51 -10.74
C VAL A 297 5.97 -7.82 -12.05
N SER A 298 6.70 -8.51 -12.94
CA SER A 298 7.02 -8.04 -14.29
C SER A 298 5.79 -7.77 -15.16
N VAL A 299 4.72 -8.55 -14.98
CA VAL A 299 3.46 -8.36 -15.74
C VAL A 299 2.80 -7.05 -15.32
N LEU A 300 2.74 -6.79 -14.01
CA LEU A 300 2.22 -5.53 -13.48
C LEU A 300 3.08 -4.35 -13.94
N ALA A 301 4.40 -4.46 -13.81
CA ALA A 301 5.34 -3.41 -14.19
C ALA A 301 5.23 -3.09 -15.69
N THR A 302 5.15 -4.10 -16.56
CA THR A 302 4.98 -3.92 -18.01
C THR A 302 3.67 -3.20 -18.33
N ALA A 303 2.55 -3.63 -17.73
CA ALA A 303 1.25 -3.01 -17.97
C ALA A 303 1.22 -1.55 -17.48
N LEU A 304 1.82 -1.27 -16.32
CA LEU A 304 1.92 0.09 -15.79
C LEU A 304 2.84 0.96 -16.65
N GLN A 305 3.99 0.42 -17.11
CA GLN A 305 4.91 1.13 -18.00
C GLN A 305 4.25 1.54 -19.31
N GLN A 306 3.50 0.64 -19.95
CA GLN A 306 2.74 0.95 -21.17
C GLN A 306 1.77 2.12 -20.97
N ARG A 307 1.17 2.22 -19.78
CA ARG A 307 0.29 3.37 -19.47
C ARG A 307 1.08 4.65 -19.26
N LEU A 308 2.20 4.58 -18.54
CA LEU A 308 3.09 5.72 -18.35
C LEU A 308 3.61 6.27 -19.68
N ASP A 309 4.01 5.38 -20.59
CA ASP A 309 4.49 5.77 -21.93
C ASP A 309 3.37 6.40 -22.77
N THR A 310 2.15 5.84 -22.71
CA THR A 310 0.99 6.43 -23.41
C THR A 310 0.68 7.83 -22.91
N VAL A 311 0.74 8.05 -21.59
CA VAL A 311 0.50 9.36 -20.98
C VAL A 311 1.61 10.35 -21.35
N ALA A 312 2.88 9.90 -21.33
CA ALA A 312 4.01 10.73 -21.71
C ALA A 312 3.97 11.18 -23.17
N SER A 313 3.41 10.35 -24.07
CA SER A 313 3.27 10.70 -25.50
C SER A 313 2.10 11.65 -25.79
N GLN A 314 1.21 11.90 -24.82
CA GLN A 314 0.04 12.78 -24.94
C GLN A 314 0.27 14.16 -24.28
N ALA A 315 1.35 14.32 -23.51
CA ALA A 315 1.75 15.55 -22.84
C ALA A 315 2.71 16.38 -23.71
#